data_dad991211ee5f9a5f87bbc67bf7d9aa2
#
_entry.id   dad991211ee5f9a5f87bbc67bf7d9aa2
#
_cell.length_a   1.000
_cell.length_b   1.000
_cell.length_c   1.000
_cell.angle_alpha   90.00
_cell.angle_beta   90.00
_cell.angle_gamma   90.00
#
_symmetry.space_group_name_H-M   'P 1'
#
loop_
_entity.id
_entity.type
_entity.pdbx_description
1 polymer ?
#
loop_
_entity_poly.entity_id
_entity_poly.type
_entity_poly.pdbx_seq_one_letter_code
_entity_poly.pdbx_strand_id
1 'polypeptide(L)'
;MKIPFDTQPPTTRPRLAFVLGSGGVRSIAAVGIAERLAREGIVPDLIVGCSSGALFGATIAMGMTSDEALRSATSLWSAELTQQRRWLAYAQLLAPKLAGFDADFALRDDRLIAQRISRAFGDRRLEELPIPLRVVATDAQSGDSVVLSRGPLVGALRASMAVPFIFPSIEIDGRRLVDGVISDPLPLGAARDAEVIVALGFIGTMPRRIDRPSRMVAQTSTTLINNLMQARLAAARANGQRVINIELGLARKVGLWETAAMPDMFDAGRRAAESRLPEIVALLARAPARNAA
;
A
#
# COMPACT_ATOMS: atom_id res chain seq x y z
N MET A 1 -26.55 3.30 -6.97
CA MET A 1 -26.70 2.36 -5.84
C MET A 1 -25.41 2.43 -5.05
N LYS A 2 -25.41 3.01 -3.83
CA LYS A 2 -24.21 3.09 -2.98
C LYS A 2 -23.89 1.69 -2.48
N ILE A 3 -22.70 1.19 -2.75
CA ILE A 3 -22.21 -0.08 -2.24
C ILE A 3 -21.48 0.23 -0.93
N PRO A 4 -21.97 -0.20 0.23
CA PRO A 4 -21.37 0.13 1.51
C PRO A 4 -20.01 -0.57 1.68
N PHE A 5 -19.02 0.17 2.17
CA PHE A 5 -17.78 -0.37 2.72
C PHE A 5 -17.94 -0.47 4.23
N ASP A 6 -17.85 -1.68 4.75
CA ASP A 6 -17.83 -1.89 6.20
C ASP A 6 -16.38 -1.82 6.71
N THR A 7 -16.19 -1.06 7.77
CA THR A 7 -14.87 -0.89 8.41
C THR A 7 -14.67 -1.80 9.63
N GLN A 8 -15.62 -2.73 9.90
CA GLN A 8 -15.46 -3.62 11.05
C GLN A 8 -14.42 -4.74 10.78
N PRO A 9 -13.54 -5.03 11.72
CA PRO A 9 -12.56 -6.09 11.59
C PRO A 9 -13.23 -7.48 11.59
N PRO A 10 -12.60 -8.51 11.00
CA PRO A 10 -13.08 -9.88 11.07
C PRO A 10 -13.18 -10.37 12.53
N THR A 11 -14.10 -11.31 12.78
CA THR A 11 -14.46 -11.80 14.12
C THR A 11 -13.37 -12.63 14.79
N THR A 12 -12.38 -13.13 14.05
CA THR A 12 -11.25 -13.91 14.59
C THR A 12 -9.96 -13.10 14.57
N ARG A 13 -9.23 -13.12 15.70
CA ARG A 13 -7.93 -12.43 15.82
C ARG A 13 -6.89 -13.09 14.90
N PRO A 14 -6.26 -12.34 13.97
CA PRO A 14 -5.21 -12.88 13.12
C PRO A 14 -3.95 -13.16 13.93
N ARG A 15 -3.32 -14.31 13.67
CA ARG A 15 -2.08 -14.68 14.31
C ARG A 15 -0.88 -13.98 13.68
N LEU A 16 -0.87 -13.89 12.34
CA LEU A 16 0.16 -13.22 11.55
C LEU A 16 -0.47 -12.22 10.59
N ALA A 17 -0.05 -10.97 10.66
CA ALA A 17 -0.38 -9.96 9.67
C ALA A 17 0.84 -9.52 8.85
N PHE A 18 0.64 -9.33 7.55
CA PHE A 18 1.57 -8.59 6.70
C PHE A 18 1.10 -7.15 6.59
N VAL A 19 1.96 -6.20 6.95
CA VAL A 19 1.70 -4.76 6.81
C VAL A 19 2.61 -4.18 5.75
N LEU A 20 2.02 -3.77 4.63
CA LEU A 20 2.71 -3.39 3.41
C LEU A 20 2.54 -1.89 3.16
N GLY A 21 3.61 -1.15 3.34
CA GLY A 21 3.63 0.29 3.18
C GLY A 21 3.72 0.75 1.72
N SER A 22 3.51 2.05 1.52
CA SER A 22 3.68 2.72 0.23
C SER A 22 5.16 2.71 -0.20
N GLY A 23 5.45 2.23 -1.41
CA GLY A 23 6.83 2.08 -1.89
C GLY A 23 7.01 2.13 -3.41
N GLY A 24 5.92 2.30 -4.17
CA GLY A 24 5.95 2.19 -5.62
C GLY A 24 6.37 0.79 -6.07
N VAL A 25 7.23 0.71 -7.10
CA VAL A 25 7.74 -0.57 -7.63
C VAL A 25 8.40 -1.45 -6.57
N ARG A 26 8.97 -0.84 -5.51
CA ARG A 26 9.65 -1.58 -4.43
C ARG A 26 8.69 -2.48 -3.65
N SER A 27 7.39 -2.17 -3.65
CA SER A 27 6.39 -2.96 -2.91
C SER A 27 6.19 -4.36 -3.47
N ILE A 28 6.67 -4.68 -4.70
CA ILE A 28 6.70 -6.06 -5.23
C ILE A 28 7.55 -7.00 -4.35
N ALA A 29 8.47 -6.47 -3.56
CA ALA A 29 9.23 -7.23 -2.58
C ALA A 29 8.33 -7.99 -1.58
N ALA A 30 7.11 -7.49 -1.33
CA ALA A 30 6.13 -8.18 -0.50
C ALA A 30 5.77 -9.56 -1.03
N VAL A 31 5.69 -9.71 -2.37
CA VAL A 31 5.44 -11.02 -3.01
C VAL A 31 6.62 -11.98 -2.79
N GLY A 32 7.85 -11.47 -2.89
CA GLY A 32 9.06 -12.25 -2.58
C GLY A 32 9.14 -12.67 -1.12
N ILE A 33 8.74 -11.79 -0.19
CA ILE A 33 8.63 -12.12 1.24
C ILE A 33 7.59 -13.22 1.44
N ALA A 34 6.39 -13.05 0.88
CA ALA A 34 5.30 -14.02 1.01
C ALA A 34 5.69 -15.39 0.46
N GLU A 35 6.31 -15.43 -0.72
CA GLU A 35 6.81 -16.66 -1.35
C GLU A 35 7.84 -17.38 -0.46
N ARG A 36 8.81 -16.63 0.07
CA ARG A 36 9.83 -17.24 0.93
C ARG A 36 9.26 -17.83 2.22
N LEU A 37 8.35 -17.10 2.86
CA LEU A 37 7.70 -17.56 4.08
C LEU A 37 6.74 -18.73 3.82
N ALA A 38 6.03 -18.73 2.69
CA ALA A 38 5.14 -19.83 2.32
C ALA A 38 5.87 -21.16 2.13
N ARG A 39 7.14 -21.17 1.72
CA ARG A 39 7.99 -22.37 1.65
C ARG A 39 8.21 -23.03 3.02
N GLU A 40 8.09 -22.26 4.10
CA GLU A 40 8.14 -22.74 5.48
C GLU A 40 6.75 -22.98 6.09
N GLY A 41 5.70 -22.96 5.24
CA GLY A 41 4.32 -23.08 5.70
C GLY A 41 3.80 -21.85 6.46
N ILE A 42 4.51 -20.71 6.39
CA ILE A 42 4.12 -19.47 7.06
C ILE A 42 3.32 -18.62 6.07
N VAL A 43 2.02 -18.52 6.28
CA VAL A 43 1.07 -17.74 5.48
C VAL A 43 0.40 -16.71 6.38
N PRO A 44 0.23 -15.44 5.94
CA PRO A 44 -0.47 -14.44 6.75
C PRO A 44 -1.97 -14.76 6.86
N ASP A 45 -2.53 -14.47 8.04
CA ASP A 45 -3.98 -14.51 8.29
C ASP A 45 -4.66 -13.20 7.91
N LEU A 46 -3.87 -12.15 7.75
CA LEU A 46 -4.33 -10.80 7.41
C LEU A 46 -3.26 -10.09 6.59
N ILE A 47 -3.69 -9.35 5.58
CA ILE A 47 -2.84 -8.39 4.87
C ILE A 47 -3.41 -6.99 5.08
N VAL A 48 -2.54 -6.04 5.39
CA VAL A 48 -2.88 -4.62 5.46
C VAL A 48 -1.97 -3.89 4.49
N GLY A 49 -2.54 -3.09 3.60
CA GLY A 49 -1.77 -2.41 2.58
C GLY A 49 -2.12 -0.94 2.42
N CYS A 50 -1.11 -0.13 2.07
CA CYS A 50 -1.24 1.27 1.69
C CYS A 50 -0.67 1.49 0.29
N SER A 51 -1.42 2.15 -0.59
CA SER A 51 -0.99 2.52 -1.95
C SER A 51 -0.49 1.29 -2.75
N SER A 52 0.72 1.34 -3.31
CA SER A 52 1.33 0.18 -3.98
C SER A 52 1.44 -1.06 -3.09
N GLY A 53 1.56 -0.88 -1.76
CA GLY A 53 1.53 -2.00 -0.81
C GLY A 53 0.16 -2.68 -0.77
N ALA A 54 -0.93 -1.93 -0.91
CA ALA A 54 -2.27 -2.51 -1.05
C ALA A 54 -2.43 -3.26 -2.38
N LEU A 55 -1.90 -2.70 -3.47
CA LEU A 55 -1.97 -3.30 -4.81
C LEU A 55 -1.26 -4.66 -4.85
N PHE A 56 -0.01 -4.74 -4.40
CA PHE A 56 0.73 -6.02 -4.35
C PHE A 56 0.25 -6.92 -3.21
N GLY A 57 -0.26 -6.35 -2.11
CA GLY A 57 -0.97 -7.08 -1.08
C GLY A 57 -2.21 -7.81 -1.60
N ALA A 58 -2.95 -7.20 -2.52
CA ALA A 58 -4.11 -7.83 -3.15
C ALA A 58 -3.72 -9.07 -3.99
N THR A 59 -2.56 -9.07 -4.67
CA THR A 59 -2.09 -10.27 -5.40
C THR A 59 -1.81 -11.43 -4.45
N ILE A 60 -1.23 -11.15 -3.28
CA ILE A 60 -0.99 -12.15 -2.24
C ILE A 60 -2.31 -12.62 -1.64
N ALA A 61 -3.22 -11.67 -1.31
CA ALA A 61 -4.52 -11.96 -0.72
C ALA A 61 -5.41 -12.85 -1.61
N MET A 62 -5.24 -12.74 -2.92
CA MET A 62 -5.90 -13.60 -3.91
C MET A 62 -5.29 -14.98 -4.04
N GLY A 63 -4.16 -15.25 -3.40
CA GLY A 63 -3.44 -16.52 -3.55
C GLY A 63 -2.78 -16.68 -4.92
N MET A 64 -2.44 -15.59 -5.62
CA MET A 64 -1.67 -15.66 -6.86
C MET A 64 -0.30 -16.28 -6.58
N THR A 65 0.14 -17.16 -7.48
CA THR A 65 1.52 -17.63 -7.46
C THR A 65 2.49 -16.47 -7.69
N SER A 66 3.73 -16.61 -7.25
CA SER A 66 4.76 -15.57 -7.42
C SER A 66 4.95 -15.20 -8.90
N ASP A 67 4.89 -16.20 -9.79
CA ASP A 67 5.02 -15.98 -11.23
C ASP A 67 3.82 -15.21 -11.81
N GLU A 68 2.59 -15.50 -11.37
CA GLU A 68 1.39 -14.75 -11.76
C GLU A 68 1.46 -13.32 -11.26
N ALA A 69 1.85 -13.12 -10.00
CA ALA A 69 2.01 -11.81 -9.40
C ALA A 69 3.09 -10.98 -10.12
N LEU A 70 4.24 -11.57 -10.45
CA LEU A 70 5.31 -10.90 -11.21
C LEU A 70 4.89 -10.56 -12.64
N ARG A 71 4.22 -11.48 -13.36
CA ARG A 71 3.68 -11.19 -14.70
C ARG A 71 2.64 -10.07 -14.66
N SER A 72 1.80 -10.04 -13.65
CA SER A 72 0.79 -9.00 -13.47
C SER A 72 1.40 -7.66 -13.03
N ALA A 73 2.50 -7.69 -12.29
CA ALA A 73 3.11 -6.52 -11.66
C ALA A 73 3.47 -5.42 -12.65
N THR A 74 4.07 -5.76 -13.81
CA THR A 74 4.44 -4.78 -14.84
C THR A 74 3.23 -4.11 -15.50
N SER A 75 2.11 -4.83 -15.60
CA SER A 75 0.85 -4.26 -16.09
C SER A 75 0.15 -3.44 -15.03
N LEU A 76 0.19 -3.87 -13.77
CA LEU A 76 -0.43 -3.18 -12.65
C LEU A 76 0.30 -1.89 -12.26
N TRP A 77 1.63 -1.87 -12.38
CA TRP A 77 2.45 -0.73 -11.99
C TRP A 77 3.49 -0.39 -13.08
N SER A 78 3.29 0.69 -13.79
CA SER A 78 4.24 1.18 -14.80
C SER A 78 4.20 2.71 -14.90
N ALA A 79 5.24 3.30 -15.49
CA ALA A 79 5.30 4.75 -15.72
C ALA A 79 4.15 5.30 -16.58
N GLU A 80 3.52 4.46 -17.40
CA GLU A 80 2.36 4.82 -18.23
C GLU A 80 1.17 5.31 -17.39
N LEU A 81 1.02 4.82 -16.15
CA LEU A 81 -0.03 5.27 -15.23
C LEU A 81 0.01 6.78 -14.98
N THR A 82 1.18 7.40 -15.13
CA THR A 82 1.37 8.84 -14.94
C THR A 82 1.38 9.63 -16.25
N GLN A 83 1.13 9.01 -17.39
CA GLN A 83 1.17 9.69 -18.71
C GLN A 83 -0.18 10.29 -19.11
N GLN A 84 -1.28 9.84 -18.54
CA GLN A 84 -2.64 10.31 -18.82
C GLN A 84 -2.88 11.73 -18.29
N ARG A 85 -2.49 12.75 -19.08
CA ARG A 85 -2.56 14.16 -18.67
C ARG A 85 -3.99 14.70 -18.72
N ARG A 86 -4.42 15.40 -17.67
CA ARG A 86 -5.64 16.23 -17.67
C ARG A 86 -5.28 17.66 -18.07
N TRP A 87 -5.50 18.01 -19.34
CA TRP A 87 -5.12 19.33 -19.86
C TRP A 87 -5.78 20.49 -19.12
N LEU A 88 -7.03 20.33 -18.68
CA LEU A 88 -7.74 21.31 -17.86
C LEU A 88 -6.96 21.64 -16.57
N ALA A 89 -6.29 20.68 -15.96
CA ALA A 89 -5.54 20.89 -14.73
C ALA A 89 -4.42 21.94 -14.88
N TYR A 90 -3.81 22.05 -16.07
CA TYR A 90 -2.81 23.07 -16.32
C TYR A 90 -3.44 24.48 -16.39
N ALA A 91 -4.64 24.62 -16.97
CA ALA A 91 -5.38 25.87 -16.94
C ALA A 91 -5.83 26.21 -15.51
N GLN A 92 -6.25 25.22 -14.72
CA GLN A 92 -6.60 25.41 -13.30
C GLN A 92 -5.41 25.88 -12.44
N LEU A 93 -4.19 25.45 -12.76
CA LEU A 93 -2.98 25.94 -12.06
C LEU A 93 -2.64 27.38 -12.43
N LEU A 94 -2.88 27.79 -13.69
CA LEU A 94 -2.54 29.13 -14.17
C LEU A 94 -3.63 30.16 -13.80
N ALA A 95 -4.88 29.79 -13.86
CA ALA A 95 -6.03 30.67 -13.63
C ALA A 95 -7.13 29.94 -12.84
N PRO A 96 -6.89 29.61 -11.53
CA PRO A 96 -7.77 28.71 -10.77
C PRO A 96 -9.23 29.16 -10.72
N LYS A 97 -9.50 30.46 -10.53
CA LYS A 97 -10.87 31.00 -10.48
C LYS A 97 -11.59 30.91 -11.83
N LEU A 98 -10.87 31.12 -12.93
CA LEU A 98 -11.45 31.10 -14.28
C LEU A 98 -11.62 29.69 -14.82
N ALA A 99 -10.73 28.76 -14.46
CA ALA A 99 -10.75 27.38 -14.92
C ALA A 99 -11.50 26.42 -13.96
N GLY A 100 -12.19 26.95 -12.94
CA GLY A 100 -13.00 26.16 -12.02
C GLY A 100 -12.16 25.15 -11.21
N PHE A 101 -11.12 25.66 -10.55
CA PHE A 101 -10.33 24.84 -9.61
C PHE A 101 -11.20 24.40 -8.43
N ASP A 102 -11.25 23.10 -8.20
CA ASP A 102 -12.02 22.50 -7.12
C ASP A 102 -11.22 21.40 -6.40
N ALA A 103 -11.87 20.72 -5.49
CA ALA A 103 -11.27 19.67 -4.67
C ALA A 103 -11.04 18.34 -5.44
N ASP A 104 -11.51 18.20 -6.67
CA ASP A 104 -11.27 17.07 -7.56
C ASP A 104 -10.11 17.33 -8.54
N PHE A 105 -9.36 18.40 -8.26
CA PHE A 105 -8.18 18.73 -9.02
C PHE A 105 -7.17 17.57 -9.06
N ALA A 106 -6.74 17.19 -10.26
CA ALA A 106 -5.69 16.21 -10.48
C ALA A 106 -4.95 16.44 -11.78
N LEU A 107 -3.63 16.27 -11.78
CA LEU A 107 -2.78 16.42 -12.97
C LEU A 107 -2.92 15.25 -13.96
N ARG A 108 -3.38 14.11 -13.47
CA ARG A 108 -3.47 12.84 -14.22
C ARG A 108 -4.86 12.24 -14.08
N ASP A 109 -5.23 11.47 -15.09
CA ASP A 109 -6.44 10.65 -15.07
C ASP A 109 -6.10 9.27 -14.47
N ASP A 110 -7.02 8.68 -13.71
CA ASP A 110 -6.83 7.37 -13.09
C ASP A 110 -7.52 6.23 -13.87
N ARG A 111 -8.14 6.51 -15.03
CA ARG A 111 -8.86 5.50 -15.84
C ARG A 111 -7.99 4.30 -16.19
N LEU A 112 -6.72 4.52 -16.52
CA LEU A 112 -5.80 3.42 -16.83
C LEU A 112 -5.52 2.55 -15.58
N ILE A 113 -5.41 3.18 -14.40
CA ILE A 113 -5.28 2.48 -13.12
C ILE A 113 -6.51 1.61 -12.89
N ALA A 114 -7.71 2.20 -12.97
CA ALA A 114 -8.98 1.49 -12.81
C ALA A 114 -9.10 0.30 -13.78
N GLN A 115 -8.79 0.52 -15.06
CA GLN A 115 -8.85 -0.52 -16.09
C GLN A 115 -7.89 -1.69 -15.79
N ARG A 116 -6.66 -1.41 -15.38
CA ARG A 116 -5.65 -2.43 -15.07
C ARG A 116 -6.01 -3.24 -13.82
N ILE A 117 -6.49 -2.55 -12.77
CA ILE A 117 -6.96 -3.20 -11.55
C ILE A 117 -8.19 -4.08 -11.87
N SER A 118 -9.19 -3.56 -12.60
CA SER A 118 -10.36 -4.35 -13.00
C SER A 118 -9.99 -5.57 -13.85
N ARG A 119 -9.00 -5.42 -14.75
CA ARG A 119 -8.53 -6.55 -15.57
C ARG A 119 -7.84 -7.63 -14.73
N ALA A 120 -7.06 -7.24 -13.71
CA ALA A 120 -6.30 -8.16 -12.87
C ALA A 120 -7.17 -8.85 -11.80
N PHE A 121 -8.12 -8.11 -11.24
CA PHE A 121 -8.87 -8.57 -10.06
C PHE A 121 -10.36 -8.81 -10.32
N GLY A 122 -10.89 -8.38 -11.49
CA GLY A 122 -12.32 -8.50 -11.84
C GLY A 122 -13.20 -7.68 -10.88
N ASP A 123 -14.42 -8.14 -10.69
CA ASP A 123 -15.43 -7.50 -9.82
C ASP A 123 -15.39 -8.02 -8.38
N ARG A 124 -14.24 -8.53 -7.93
CA ARG A 124 -14.09 -9.10 -6.59
C ARG A 124 -14.28 -8.06 -5.50
N ARG A 125 -14.78 -8.56 -4.36
CA ARG A 125 -14.96 -7.77 -3.15
C ARG A 125 -13.87 -8.13 -2.13
N LEU A 126 -13.53 -7.19 -1.25
CA LEU A 126 -12.49 -7.39 -0.21
C LEU A 126 -12.80 -8.58 0.69
N GLU A 127 -14.08 -8.74 1.06
CA GLU A 127 -14.57 -9.83 1.92
C GLU A 127 -14.60 -11.21 1.25
N GLU A 128 -14.39 -11.28 -0.07
CA GLU A 128 -14.35 -12.54 -0.85
C GLU A 128 -12.93 -13.07 -1.06
N LEU A 129 -11.91 -12.31 -0.61
CA LEU A 129 -10.53 -12.70 -0.81
C LEU A 129 -10.16 -13.89 0.11
N PRO A 130 -9.39 -14.87 -0.39
CA PRO A 130 -8.93 -16.02 0.40
C PRO A 130 -8.19 -15.63 1.69
N ILE A 131 -7.36 -14.57 1.62
CA ILE A 131 -6.74 -13.95 2.80
C ILE A 131 -7.37 -12.58 2.98
N PRO A 132 -7.92 -12.27 4.17
CA PRO A 132 -8.46 -10.95 4.48
C PRO A 132 -7.50 -9.82 4.13
N LEU A 133 -7.99 -8.81 3.42
CA LEU A 133 -7.23 -7.63 3.04
C LEU A 133 -7.88 -6.38 3.61
N ARG A 134 -7.08 -5.57 4.32
CA ARG A 134 -7.43 -4.21 4.74
C ARG A 134 -6.65 -3.22 3.89
N VAL A 135 -7.37 -2.37 3.17
CA VAL A 135 -6.79 -1.32 2.32
C VAL A 135 -6.90 0.01 3.03
N VAL A 136 -5.78 0.72 3.16
CA VAL A 136 -5.75 2.00 3.88
C VAL A 136 -5.75 3.16 2.90
N ALA A 137 -6.67 4.09 3.12
CA ALA A 137 -6.81 5.36 2.42
C ALA A 137 -6.87 6.51 3.45
N THR A 138 -6.93 7.73 2.97
CA THR A 138 -7.07 8.94 3.80
C THR A 138 -8.36 9.67 3.43
N ASP A 139 -9.15 10.05 4.42
CA ASP A 139 -10.26 10.99 4.23
C ASP A 139 -9.69 12.37 3.93
N ALA A 140 -9.97 12.90 2.73
CA ALA A 140 -9.40 14.16 2.27
C ALA A 140 -9.91 15.39 3.08
N GLN A 141 -11.02 15.25 3.79
CA GLN A 141 -11.60 16.34 4.55
C GLN A 141 -11.07 16.39 5.98
N SER A 142 -11.02 15.25 6.67
CA SER A 142 -10.56 15.18 8.06
C SER A 142 -9.06 14.93 8.21
N GLY A 143 -8.41 14.32 7.19
CA GLY A 143 -7.04 13.83 7.26
C GLY A 143 -6.90 12.47 7.96
N ASP A 144 -8.00 11.87 8.40
CA ASP A 144 -7.97 10.61 9.12
C ASP A 144 -7.64 9.42 8.21
N SER A 145 -6.97 8.44 8.78
CA SER A 145 -6.76 7.14 8.14
C SER A 145 -8.08 6.36 8.12
N VAL A 146 -8.46 5.87 6.94
CA VAL A 146 -9.66 5.06 6.70
C VAL A 146 -9.24 3.66 6.30
N VAL A 147 -9.73 2.66 7.03
CA VAL A 147 -9.47 1.25 6.75
C VAL A 147 -10.67 0.65 6.01
N LEU A 148 -10.44 0.23 4.78
CA LEU A 148 -11.43 -0.42 3.92
C LEU A 148 -11.21 -1.93 4.00
N SER A 149 -12.19 -2.68 4.49
CA SER A 149 -12.11 -4.14 4.67
C SER A 149 -13.25 -4.90 3.98
N ARG A 150 -14.22 -4.19 3.41
CA ARG A 150 -15.34 -4.72 2.65
C ARG A 150 -15.66 -3.83 1.46
N GLY A 151 -16.41 -4.37 0.50
CA GLY A 151 -16.81 -3.66 -0.71
C GLY A 151 -15.92 -3.94 -1.92
N PRO A 152 -16.11 -3.24 -3.04
CA PRO A 152 -15.39 -3.51 -4.29
C PRO A 152 -13.88 -3.30 -4.14
N LEU A 153 -13.11 -4.34 -4.42
CA LEU A 153 -11.63 -4.30 -4.36
C LEU A 153 -11.06 -3.18 -5.25
N VAL A 154 -11.59 -3.04 -6.47
CA VAL A 154 -11.16 -1.99 -7.42
C VAL A 154 -11.30 -0.60 -6.82
N GLY A 155 -12.44 -0.29 -6.17
CA GLY A 155 -12.69 0.99 -5.53
C GLY A 155 -11.72 1.27 -4.39
N ALA A 156 -11.49 0.29 -3.53
CA ALA A 156 -10.58 0.41 -2.40
C ALA A 156 -9.13 0.63 -2.85
N LEU A 157 -8.64 -0.14 -3.83
CA LEU A 157 -7.28 0.01 -4.36
C LEU A 157 -7.09 1.38 -5.04
N ARG A 158 -8.08 1.84 -5.83
CA ARG A 158 -8.05 3.18 -6.44
C ARG A 158 -7.96 4.28 -5.38
N ALA A 159 -8.78 4.21 -4.33
CA ALA A 159 -8.75 5.18 -3.24
C ALA A 159 -7.37 5.22 -2.55
N SER A 160 -6.82 4.04 -2.24
CA SER A 160 -5.50 3.93 -1.62
C SER A 160 -4.34 4.41 -2.50
N MET A 161 -4.53 4.47 -3.83
CA MET A 161 -3.52 4.92 -4.81
C MET A 161 -3.77 6.34 -5.33
N ALA A 162 -4.82 7.01 -4.88
CA ALA A 162 -5.21 8.36 -5.31
C ALA A 162 -4.30 9.43 -4.68
N VAL A 163 -3.03 9.48 -5.10
CA VAL A 163 -2.05 10.45 -4.59
C VAL A 163 -2.53 11.88 -4.88
N PRO A 164 -2.73 12.73 -3.85
CA PRO A 164 -3.19 14.10 -4.04
C PRO A 164 -2.35 14.88 -5.06
N PHE A 165 -2.95 15.77 -5.79
CA PHE A 165 -2.41 16.49 -6.94
C PHE A 165 -2.13 15.61 -8.18
N ILE A 166 -1.83 14.33 -8.01
CA ILE A 166 -1.48 13.45 -9.14
C ILE A 166 -2.74 12.81 -9.70
N PHE A 167 -3.54 12.17 -8.87
CA PHE A 167 -4.76 11.46 -9.25
C PHE A 167 -5.98 12.04 -8.54
N PRO A 168 -7.19 11.94 -9.16
CA PRO A 168 -8.42 12.40 -8.53
C PRO A 168 -8.73 11.57 -7.28
N SER A 169 -9.40 12.19 -6.32
CA SER A 169 -9.95 11.51 -5.16
C SER A 169 -11.05 10.52 -5.58
N ILE A 170 -11.30 9.52 -4.76
CA ILE A 170 -12.33 8.50 -4.99
C ILE A 170 -13.40 8.64 -3.91
N GLU A 171 -14.66 8.79 -4.36
CA GLU A 171 -15.79 8.83 -3.43
C GLU A 171 -16.23 7.42 -3.04
N ILE A 172 -16.19 7.12 -1.72
CA ILE A 172 -16.69 5.88 -1.13
C ILE A 172 -17.54 6.24 0.10
N ASP A 173 -18.79 5.80 0.10
CA ASP A 173 -19.77 6.03 1.18
C ASP A 173 -19.92 7.51 1.60
N GLY A 174 -19.86 8.40 0.62
CA GLY A 174 -19.99 9.85 0.83
C GLY A 174 -18.72 10.50 1.38
N ARG A 175 -17.61 9.76 1.52
CA ARG A 175 -16.29 10.29 1.87
C ARG A 175 -15.43 10.42 0.63
N ARG A 176 -14.69 11.50 0.55
CA ARG A 176 -13.70 11.72 -0.48
C ARG A 176 -12.34 11.18 0.02
N LEU A 177 -11.92 10.05 -0.57
CA LEU A 177 -10.72 9.35 -0.18
C LEU A 177 -9.56 9.63 -1.13
N VAL A 178 -8.38 9.74 -0.56
CA VAL A 178 -7.10 9.90 -1.25
C VAL A 178 -6.10 8.87 -0.72
N ASP A 179 -4.89 8.82 -1.31
CA ASP A 179 -3.85 7.85 -0.95
C ASP A 179 -3.58 7.84 0.57
N GLY A 180 -3.51 6.63 1.12
CA GLY A 180 -3.24 6.42 2.53
C GLY A 180 -1.85 6.89 2.98
N VAL A 181 -0.92 7.12 2.04
CA VAL A 181 0.47 7.53 2.32
C VAL A 181 0.56 8.81 3.15
N ILE A 182 -0.44 9.70 3.06
CA ILE A 182 -0.41 10.97 3.78
C ILE A 182 -0.89 10.87 5.23
N SER A 183 -1.71 9.86 5.58
CA SER A 183 -2.17 9.65 6.97
C SER A 183 -1.49 8.44 7.64
N ASP A 184 -1.19 7.39 6.88
CA ASP A 184 -0.61 6.15 7.43
C ASP A 184 0.23 5.38 6.38
N PRO A 185 1.47 5.84 6.09
CA PRO A 185 2.33 5.26 5.05
C PRO A 185 2.76 3.81 5.36
N LEU A 186 2.72 3.39 6.61
CA LEU A 186 2.93 2.03 7.08
C LEU A 186 1.87 1.70 8.13
N PRO A 187 0.71 1.14 7.73
CA PRO A 187 -0.51 1.13 8.51
C PRO A 187 -0.53 0.02 9.59
N LEU A 188 0.41 0.11 10.53
CA LEU A 188 0.53 -0.84 11.65
C LEU A 188 -0.70 -0.80 12.57
N GLY A 189 -1.32 0.38 12.74
CA GLY A 189 -2.53 0.54 13.53
C GLY A 189 -3.74 -0.24 12.99
N ALA A 190 -3.79 -0.48 11.68
CA ALA A 190 -4.84 -1.28 11.05
C ALA A 190 -4.64 -2.81 11.23
N ALA A 191 -3.50 -3.23 11.79
CA ALA A 191 -3.20 -4.62 12.16
C ALA A 191 -3.01 -4.80 13.68
N ARG A 192 -3.50 -3.85 14.51
CA ARG A 192 -3.30 -3.88 15.98
C ARG A 192 -3.92 -5.10 16.67
N ASP A 193 -4.84 -5.76 16.02
CA ASP A 193 -5.48 -7.00 16.47
C ASP A 193 -4.66 -8.25 16.14
N ALA A 194 -3.61 -8.16 15.31
CA ALA A 194 -2.72 -9.28 15.03
C ALA A 194 -1.73 -9.52 16.20
N GLU A 195 -1.32 -10.78 16.36
CA GLU A 195 -0.35 -11.15 17.40
C GLU A 195 1.09 -10.86 16.98
N VAL A 196 1.42 -11.16 15.73
CA VAL A 196 2.71 -10.89 15.11
C VAL A 196 2.49 -10.12 13.81
N ILE A 197 3.31 -9.12 13.60
CA ILE A 197 3.28 -8.28 12.40
C ILE A 197 4.62 -8.39 11.67
N VAL A 198 4.58 -8.80 10.42
CA VAL A 198 5.70 -8.64 9.47
C VAL A 198 5.40 -7.39 8.64
N ALA A 199 6.20 -6.35 8.83
CA ALA A 199 6.02 -5.06 8.19
C ALA A 199 7.07 -4.83 7.11
N LEU A 200 6.65 -4.28 5.95
CA LEU A 200 7.53 -3.83 4.88
C LEU A 200 7.26 -2.35 4.62
N GLY A 201 8.13 -1.49 5.10
CA GLY A 201 8.10 -0.05 4.88
C GLY A 201 9.28 0.43 4.03
N PHE A 202 9.14 1.62 3.42
CA PHE A 202 10.17 2.15 2.54
C PHE A 202 10.48 3.61 2.90
N ILE A 203 11.71 3.86 3.30
CA ILE A 203 12.22 5.22 3.45
C ILE A 203 12.25 5.89 2.07
N GLY A 204 11.57 7.01 1.94
CA GLY A 204 11.59 7.84 0.75
C GLY A 204 12.95 8.50 0.57
N THR A 205 13.40 8.59 -0.68
CA THR A 205 14.70 9.19 -1.00
C THR A 205 14.56 10.70 -1.21
N MET A 206 15.37 11.50 -0.54
CA MET A 206 15.43 12.95 -0.72
C MET A 206 15.95 13.34 -2.12
N PRO A 207 15.43 14.38 -2.74
CA PRO A 207 15.99 14.96 -3.96
C PRO A 207 17.47 15.35 -3.74
N ARG A 208 18.32 15.06 -4.73
CA ARG A 208 19.75 15.40 -4.64
C ARG A 208 20.01 16.91 -4.71
N ARG A 209 19.16 17.66 -5.40
CA ARG A 209 19.24 19.14 -5.56
C ARG A 209 17.84 19.71 -5.47
N ILE A 210 17.72 20.89 -4.90
CA ILE A 210 16.47 21.67 -4.83
C ILE A 210 16.65 22.88 -5.73
N ASP A 211 16.39 22.71 -7.00
CA ASP A 211 16.54 23.70 -8.06
C ASP A 211 15.19 24.16 -8.66
N ARG A 212 14.08 23.64 -8.15
CA ARG A 212 12.70 23.97 -8.60
C ARG A 212 11.71 23.77 -7.45
N PRO A 213 10.59 24.54 -7.45
CA PRO A 213 9.54 24.42 -6.44
C PRO A 213 9.02 22.99 -6.26
N SER A 214 8.84 22.24 -7.36
CA SER A 214 8.37 20.85 -7.30
C SER A 214 9.31 19.91 -6.54
N ARG A 215 10.62 20.15 -6.56
CA ARG A 215 11.59 19.39 -5.77
C ARG A 215 11.57 19.75 -4.29
N MET A 216 11.29 21.02 -3.97
CA MET A 216 11.06 21.43 -2.60
C MET A 216 9.82 20.79 -2.01
N VAL A 217 8.71 20.77 -2.75
CA VAL A 217 7.48 20.08 -2.35
C VAL A 217 7.75 18.57 -2.15
N ALA A 218 8.47 17.94 -3.09
CA ALA A 218 8.82 16.53 -2.98
C ALA A 218 9.69 16.24 -1.74
N GLN A 219 10.65 17.11 -1.41
CA GLN A 219 11.47 16.97 -0.21
C GLN A 219 10.62 17.08 1.05
N THR A 220 9.78 18.10 1.15
CA THR A 220 8.91 18.32 2.31
C THR A 220 7.98 17.14 2.51
N SER A 221 7.29 16.69 1.44
CA SER A 221 6.39 15.54 1.50
C SER A 221 7.14 14.26 1.90
N THR A 222 8.31 14.01 1.32
CA THR A 222 9.14 12.84 1.66
C THR A 222 9.57 12.88 3.14
N THR A 223 9.95 14.05 3.65
CA THR A 223 10.32 14.23 5.07
C THR A 223 9.15 13.89 5.97
N LEU A 224 7.96 14.43 5.69
CA LEU A 224 6.76 14.19 6.50
C LEU A 224 6.36 12.70 6.48
N ILE A 225 6.37 12.07 5.31
CA ILE A 225 6.05 10.65 5.16
C ILE A 225 7.04 9.77 5.92
N ASN A 226 8.35 10.04 5.79
CA ASN A 226 9.37 9.29 6.51
C ASN A 226 9.23 9.42 8.02
N ASN A 227 9.01 10.65 8.52
CA ASN A 227 8.82 10.91 9.95
C ASN A 227 7.55 10.22 10.48
N LEU A 228 6.45 10.29 9.71
CA LEU A 228 5.20 9.63 10.08
C LEU A 228 5.38 8.10 10.14
N MET A 229 6.06 7.50 9.16
CA MET A 229 6.36 6.07 9.17
C MET A 229 7.18 5.67 10.40
N GLN A 230 8.22 6.43 10.75
CA GLN A 230 9.03 6.17 11.96
C GLN A 230 8.18 6.32 13.22
N ALA A 231 7.32 7.33 13.29
CA ALA A 231 6.40 7.51 14.40
C ALA A 231 5.42 6.33 14.57
N ARG A 232 4.89 5.78 13.45
CA ARG A 232 4.03 4.59 13.46
C ARG A 232 4.76 3.36 14.00
N LEU A 233 6.01 3.13 13.56
CA LEU A 233 6.85 2.04 14.07
C LEU A 233 7.14 2.20 15.57
N ALA A 234 7.50 3.41 16.00
CA ALA A 234 7.76 3.69 17.42
C ALA A 234 6.50 3.48 18.28
N ALA A 235 5.35 3.98 17.83
CA ALA A 235 4.08 3.81 18.53
C ALA A 235 3.66 2.34 18.62
N ALA A 236 3.81 1.56 17.55
CA ALA A 236 3.50 0.13 17.56
C ALA A 236 4.34 -0.62 18.60
N ARG A 237 5.65 -0.33 18.65
CA ARG A 237 6.56 -0.92 19.65
C ARG A 237 6.21 -0.49 21.08
N ALA A 238 5.93 0.80 21.29
CA ALA A 238 5.53 1.33 22.61
C ALA A 238 4.23 0.70 23.11
N ASN A 239 3.31 0.35 22.21
CA ASN A 239 2.05 -0.36 22.51
C ASN A 239 2.24 -1.89 22.66
N GLY A 240 3.46 -2.40 22.66
CA GLY A 240 3.75 -3.81 22.87
C GLY A 240 3.44 -4.71 21.66
N GLN A 241 3.23 -4.14 20.47
CA GLN A 241 3.03 -4.93 19.27
C GLN A 241 4.34 -5.64 18.86
N ARG A 242 4.23 -6.92 18.51
CA ARG A 242 5.35 -7.74 18.04
C ARG A 242 5.57 -7.48 16.54
N VAL A 243 6.37 -6.46 16.22
CA VAL A 243 6.59 -6.02 14.84
C VAL A 243 8.01 -6.38 14.39
N ILE A 244 8.10 -7.18 13.32
CA ILE A 244 9.33 -7.42 12.57
C ILE A 244 9.29 -6.51 11.35
N ASN A 245 10.09 -5.42 11.40
CA ASN A 245 10.23 -4.54 10.25
C ASN A 245 11.29 -5.11 9.30
N ILE A 246 10.87 -5.47 8.09
CA ILE A 246 11.76 -5.96 7.04
C ILE A 246 12.30 -4.76 6.26
N GLU A 247 13.61 -4.66 6.21
CA GLU A 247 14.32 -3.65 5.43
C GLU A 247 15.02 -4.34 4.25
N LEU A 248 14.82 -3.77 3.05
CA LEU A 248 15.50 -4.27 1.86
C LEU A 248 16.92 -3.73 1.80
N GLY A 249 17.91 -4.61 1.88
CA GLY A 249 19.31 -4.27 1.65
C GLY A 249 19.57 -4.00 0.15
N LEU A 250 19.23 -2.80 -0.33
CA LEU A 250 19.36 -2.43 -1.74
C LEU A 250 20.74 -1.83 -2.00
N ALA A 251 21.47 -2.38 -2.97
CA ALA A 251 22.77 -1.86 -3.40
C ALA A 251 22.68 -0.48 -4.08
N ARG A 252 21.51 -0.12 -4.61
CA ARG A 252 21.25 1.17 -5.28
C ARG A 252 19.86 1.71 -4.96
N LYS A 253 19.67 2.99 -5.22
CA LYS A 253 18.35 3.62 -5.14
C LYS A 253 17.49 3.17 -6.33
N VAL A 254 16.26 2.76 -6.05
CA VAL A 254 15.26 2.36 -7.05
C VAL A 254 14.16 3.40 -7.10
N GLY A 255 13.86 3.90 -8.29
CA GLY A 255 12.79 4.87 -8.54
C GLY A 255 11.40 4.26 -8.38
N LEU A 256 10.40 5.07 -8.01
CA LEU A 256 9.03 4.61 -7.76
C LEU A 256 8.37 3.91 -8.97
N TRP A 257 8.79 4.29 -10.18
CA TRP A 257 8.23 3.82 -11.45
C TRP A 257 9.22 2.98 -12.29
N GLU A 258 10.31 2.55 -11.70
CA GLU A 258 11.37 1.79 -12.37
C GLU A 258 11.00 0.30 -12.47
N THR A 259 10.07 -0.02 -13.39
CA THR A 259 9.52 -1.38 -13.54
C THR A 259 10.57 -2.43 -13.86
N ALA A 260 11.66 -2.06 -14.54
CA ALA A 260 12.78 -2.96 -14.81
C ALA A 260 13.47 -3.50 -13.55
N ALA A 261 13.29 -2.81 -12.41
CA ALA A 261 13.84 -3.27 -11.12
C ALA A 261 12.91 -4.27 -10.38
N MET A 262 11.74 -4.60 -10.90
CA MET A 262 10.80 -5.51 -10.22
C MET A 262 11.37 -6.87 -9.86
N PRO A 263 12.09 -7.57 -10.77
CA PRO A 263 12.72 -8.85 -10.42
C PRO A 263 13.73 -8.71 -9.28
N ASP A 264 14.58 -7.68 -9.31
CA ASP A 264 15.56 -7.40 -8.26
C ASP A 264 14.90 -7.12 -6.91
N MET A 265 13.76 -6.39 -6.92
CA MET A 265 13.00 -6.08 -5.70
C MET A 265 12.33 -7.33 -5.15
N PHE A 266 11.75 -8.16 -5.98
CA PHE A 266 11.21 -9.45 -5.58
C PHE A 266 12.28 -10.32 -4.90
N ASP A 267 13.45 -10.47 -5.53
CA ASP A 267 14.58 -11.23 -4.96
C ASP A 267 15.14 -10.59 -3.69
N ALA A 268 15.17 -9.26 -3.60
CA ALA A 268 15.52 -8.56 -2.37
C ALA A 268 14.55 -8.88 -1.23
N GLY A 269 13.25 -8.97 -1.53
CA GLY A 269 12.22 -9.40 -0.59
C GLY A 269 12.47 -10.81 -0.07
N ARG A 270 12.78 -11.76 -0.97
CA ARG A 270 13.11 -13.14 -0.61
C ARG A 270 14.32 -13.22 0.33
N ARG A 271 15.42 -12.55 -0.03
CA ARG A 271 16.64 -12.50 0.81
C ARG A 271 16.39 -11.85 2.18
N ALA A 272 15.61 -10.77 2.21
CA ALA A 272 15.26 -10.09 3.44
C ALA A 272 14.40 -10.98 4.37
N ALA A 273 13.43 -11.70 3.80
CA ALA A 273 12.63 -12.67 4.55
C ALA A 273 13.50 -13.82 5.09
N GLU A 274 14.43 -14.36 4.28
CA GLU A 274 15.37 -15.39 4.70
C GLU A 274 16.17 -14.96 5.91
N SER A 275 16.73 -13.75 5.89
CA SER A 275 17.54 -13.24 7.00
C SER A 275 16.75 -13.03 8.30
N ARG A 276 15.43 -12.83 8.22
CA ARG A 276 14.55 -12.61 9.37
C ARG A 276 13.74 -13.84 9.76
N LEU A 277 13.84 -14.92 9.00
CA LEU A 277 13.07 -16.14 9.21
C LEU A 277 13.21 -16.72 10.64
N PRO A 278 14.42 -16.84 11.25
CA PRO A 278 14.55 -17.34 12.61
C PRO A 278 13.76 -16.52 13.63
N GLU A 279 13.76 -15.19 13.48
CA GLU A 279 13.02 -14.28 14.37
C GLU A 279 11.49 -14.43 14.19
N ILE A 280 11.04 -14.53 12.93
CA ILE A 280 9.61 -14.73 12.59
C ILE A 280 9.12 -16.03 13.23
N VAL A 281 9.82 -17.13 13.02
CA VAL A 281 9.50 -18.44 13.58
C VAL A 281 9.46 -18.39 15.11
N ALA A 282 10.47 -17.77 15.75
CA ALA A 282 10.52 -17.66 17.21
C ALA A 282 9.36 -16.86 17.80
N LEU A 283 8.91 -15.77 17.13
CA LEU A 283 7.76 -15.00 17.58
C LEU A 283 6.45 -15.76 17.38
N LEU A 284 6.31 -16.47 16.26
CA LEU A 284 5.11 -17.29 15.99
C LEU A 284 5.00 -18.47 16.95
N ALA A 285 6.12 -19.08 17.34
CA ALA A 285 6.10 -20.18 18.33
C ALA A 285 5.67 -19.71 19.74
N ARG A 286 5.90 -18.43 20.08
CA ARG A 286 5.48 -17.83 21.35
C ARG A 286 4.06 -17.24 21.33
N ALA A 287 3.43 -17.19 20.14
CA ALA A 287 2.05 -16.75 19.99
C ALA A 287 1.10 -17.87 20.46
N PRO A 288 -0.02 -17.56 21.14
CA PRO A 288 -0.97 -18.57 21.56
C PRO A 288 -1.45 -19.40 20.36
N ALA A 289 -1.64 -20.72 20.57
CA ALA A 289 -2.17 -21.58 19.54
C ALA A 289 -3.58 -21.12 19.10
N ARG A 290 -3.90 -21.27 17.82
CA ARG A 290 -5.29 -21.10 17.37
C ARG A 290 -6.16 -22.03 18.21
N ASN A 291 -7.11 -21.50 18.97
CA ASN A 291 -8.20 -22.33 19.47
C ASN A 291 -8.95 -22.81 18.24
N ALA A 292 -8.85 -24.13 17.94
CA ALA A 292 -9.70 -24.78 16.96
C ALA A 292 -11.14 -24.61 17.44
N ALA A 293 -11.91 -23.77 16.72
CA ALA A 293 -13.34 -23.65 16.90
C ALA A 293 -14.04 -24.65 15.99
#